data_4b3f6993ded0e80eb85453636fd22178
#
_entry.id   4b3f6993ded0e80eb85453636fd22178
#
_cell.length_a   1.000
_cell.length_b   1.000
_cell.length_c   1.000
_cell.angle_alpha   90.00
_cell.angle_beta   90.00
_cell.angle_gamma   90.00
#
_symmetry.space_group_name_H-M   'P 1'
#
loop_
_entity.id
_entity.type
_entity.pdbx_description
1 polymer ?
#
loop_
_entity_poly.entity_id
_entity_poly.type
_entity_poly.pdbx_seq_one_letter_code
_entity_poly.pdbx_strand_id
1 'polypeptide(L)'
;MEKMKKLFDRVLEVSCIALMSVMTILVTYQVITRYIFNKPSAVSEVLARYMFVWMVLLCAAYVFGLREHMNIPFVKDKLPPRGRIVCDIAGEIIIALFGLGVMAAGGYMGAVRQMGQMDSALQVSMGIIYGAIPVSYTHLRAHETLANL
;
A
#
# COMPACT_ATOMS: atom_id res chain seq x y z
N MET A 1 -4.04 17.18 17.61
CA MET A 1 -3.44 15.98 17.01
C MET A 1 -4.47 14.97 16.49
N GLU A 2 -5.51 14.66 17.23
CA GLU A 2 -6.60 13.79 16.74
C GLU A 2 -7.27 14.25 15.42
N LYS A 3 -7.42 15.55 15.21
CA LYS A 3 -8.02 16.08 13.97
C LYS A 3 -7.16 15.79 12.74
N MET A 4 -5.83 15.86 12.89
CA MET A 4 -4.90 15.54 11.79
C MET A 4 -4.94 14.05 11.47
N LYS A 5 -4.93 13.17 12.48
CA LYS A 5 -5.05 11.73 12.28
C LYS A 5 -6.35 11.37 11.55
N LYS A 6 -7.49 11.89 12.03
CA LYS A 6 -8.80 11.68 11.36
C LYS A 6 -8.83 12.18 9.92
N LEU A 7 -8.13 13.28 9.63
CA LEU A 7 -8.03 13.79 8.26
C LEU A 7 -7.21 12.84 7.37
N PHE A 8 -6.06 12.36 7.86
CA PHE A 8 -5.23 11.39 7.13
C PHE A 8 -5.97 10.08 6.88
N ASP A 9 -6.62 9.52 7.91
CA ASP A 9 -7.42 8.30 7.77
C ASP A 9 -8.52 8.49 6.72
N ARG A 10 -9.19 9.64 6.74
CA ARG A 10 -10.24 9.96 5.77
C ARG A 10 -9.71 10.09 4.35
N VAL A 11 -8.54 10.71 4.16
CA VAL A 11 -7.90 10.82 2.84
C VAL A 11 -7.53 9.43 2.30
N LEU A 12 -6.93 8.57 3.14
CA LEU A 12 -6.59 7.20 2.73
C LEU A 12 -7.84 6.39 2.41
N GLU A 13 -8.87 6.45 3.26
CA GLU A 13 -10.15 5.78 3.04
C GLU A 13 -10.78 6.18 1.69
N VAL A 14 -10.92 7.48 1.45
CA VAL A 14 -11.48 8.01 0.20
C VAL A 14 -10.63 7.62 -1.00
N SER A 15 -9.31 7.66 -0.87
CA SER A 15 -8.39 7.25 -1.95
C SER A 15 -8.52 5.76 -2.28
N CYS A 16 -8.61 4.90 -1.27
CA CYS A 16 -8.83 3.46 -1.46
C CYS A 16 -10.17 3.18 -2.14
N ILE A 17 -11.26 3.84 -1.70
CA ILE A 17 -12.59 3.68 -2.31
C ILE A 17 -12.57 4.16 -3.77
N ALA A 18 -11.98 5.30 -4.05
CA ALA A 18 -11.88 5.86 -5.41
C ALA A 18 -11.09 4.93 -6.33
N LEU A 19 -9.89 4.46 -5.89
CA LEU A 19 -9.08 3.52 -6.66
C LEU A 19 -9.80 2.20 -6.93
N MET A 20 -10.48 1.65 -5.92
CA MET A 20 -11.25 0.43 -6.07
C MET A 20 -12.39 0.60 -7.08
N SER A 21 -13.11 1.71 -7.01
CA SER A 21 -14.22 2.01 -7.94
C SER A 21 -13.72 2.15 -9.39
N VAL A 22 -12.67 2.93 -9.60
CA VAL A 22 -12.08 3.13 -10.93
C VAL A 22 -11.52 1.81 -11.47
N MET A 23 -10.83 1.02 -10.63
CA MET A 23 -10.30 -0.27 -11.03
C MET A 23 -11.39 -1.25 -11.43
N THR A 24 -12.51 -1.27 -10.70
CA THR A 24 -13.66 -2.12 -11.03
C THR A 24 -14.24 -1.76 -12.40
N ILE A 25 -14.43 -0.47 -12.68
CA ILE A 25 -14.90 0.03 -13.98
C ILE A 25 -13.91 -0.36 -15.08
N LEU A 26 -12.61 -0.17 -14.85
CA LEU A 26 -11.56 -0.46 -15.81
C LEU A 26 -11.49 -1.96 -16.16
N VAL A 27 -11.56 -2.83 -15.15
CA VAL A 27 -11.56 -4.28 -15.34
C VAL A 27 -12.84 -4.73 -16.07
N THR A 28 -13.99 -4.16 -15.74
CA THR A 28 -15.23 -4.44 -16.45
C THR A 28 -15.13 -4.02 -17.93
N TYR A 29 -14.58 -2.86 -18.19
CA TYR A 29 -14.28 -2.41 -19.57
C TYR A 29 -13.35 -3.38 -20.30
N GLN A 30 -12.29 -3.87 -19.66
CA GLN A 30 -11.35 -4.85 -20.24
C GLN A 30 -12.07 -6.15 -20.62
N VAL A 31 -12.92 -6.65 -19.74
CA VAL A 31 -13.68 -7.88 -19.99
C VAL A 31 -14.60 -7.69 -21.20
N ILE A 32 -15.31 -6.58 -21.26
CA ILE A 32 -16.22 -6.25 -22.39
C ILE A 32 -15.43 -6.15 -23.69
N THR A 33 -14.34 -5.38 -23.73
CA THR A 33 -13.54 -5.20 -24.94
C THR A 33 -12.89 -6.49 -25.42
N ARG A 34 -12.47 -7.34 -24.51
CA ARG A 34 -11.83 -8.61 -24.83
C ARG A 34 -12.82 -9.64 -25.37
N TYR A 35 -13.98 -9.80 -24.71
CA TYR A 35 -14.90 -10.88 -25.03
C TYR A 35 -16.01 -10.51 -26.03
N ILE A 36 -16.44 -9.25 -26.04
CA ILE A 36 -17.50 -8.78 -26.96
C ILE A 36 -16.89 -8.23 -28.23
N PHE A 37 -15.87 -7.38 -28.12
CA PHE A 37 -15.25 -6.73 -29.28
C PHE A 37 -14.05 -7.46 -29.85
N ASN A 38 -13.55 -8.52 -29.19
CA ASN A 38 -12.33 -9.26 -29.56
C ASN A 38 -11.11 -8.34 -29.79
N LYS A 39 -11.05 -7.19 -29.13
CA LYS A 39 -9.98 -6.20 -29.22
C LYS A 39 -9.41 -5.95 -27.83
N PRO A 40 -8.43 -6.75 -27.35
CA PRO A 40 -7.80 -6.52 -26.06
C PRO A 40 -7.03 -5.20 -26.09
N SER A 41 -7.24 -4.37 -25.07
CA SER A 41 -6.51 -3.11 -24.90
C SER A 41 -5.33 -3.31 -23.95
N ALA A 42 -4.11 -3.33 -24.49
CA ALA A 42 -2.88 -3.45 -23.70
C ALA A 42 -2.73 -2.29 -22.68
N VAL A 43 -3.15 -1.09 -23.06
CA VAL A 43 -3.09 0.10 -22.21
C VAL A 43 -3.93 -0.07 -20.94
N SER A 44 -5.17 -0.55 -21.08
CA SER A 44 -6.06 -0.73 -19.93
C SER A 44 -5.57 -1.85 -19.00
N GLU A 45 -4.95 -2.90 -19.54
CA GLU A 45 -4.38 -3.99 -18.75
C GLU A 45 -3.21 -3.51 -17.88
N VAL A 46 -2.29 -2.76 -18.48
CA VAL A 46 -1.14 -2.19 -17.78
C VAL A 46 -1.59 -1.18 -16.73
N LEU A 47 -2.54 -0.31 -17.07
CA LEU A 47 -3.10 0.67 -16.14
C LEU A 47 -3.77 0.00 -14.93
N ALA A 48 -4.57 -1.05 -15.14
CA ALA A 48 -5.17 -1.80 -14.04
C ALA A 48 -4.13 -2.41 -13.10
N ARG A 49 -3.04 -2.94 -13.64
CA ARG A 49 -1.92 -3.51 -12.85
C ARG A 49 -1.28 -2.45 -11.96
N TYR A 50 -1.05 -1.26 -12.49
CA TYR A 50 -0.45 -0.17 -11.73
C TYR A 50 -1.38 0.38 -10.67
N MET A 51 -2.66 0.58 -10.99
CA MET A 51 -3.67 0.99 -10.01
C MET A 51 -3.80 -0.04 -8.88
N PHE A 52 -3.69 -1.33 -9.21
CA PHE A 52 -3.71 -2.40 -8.21
C PHE A 52 -2.55 -2.29 -7.22
N VAL A 53 -1.32 -2.05 -7.70
CA VAL A 53 -0.14 -1.85 -6.83
C VAL A 53 -0.35 -0.67 -5.89
N TRP A 54 -0.78 0.47 -6.40
CA TRP A 54 -1.08 1.65 -5.58
C TRP A 54 -2.19 1.38 -4.56
N MET A 55 -3.27 0.72 -4.98
CA MET A 55 -4.37 0.37 -4.10
C MET A 55 -3.91 -0.52 -2.94
N VAL A 56 -3.17 -1.59 -3.23
CA VAL A 56 -2.69 -2.52 -2.18
C VAL A 56 -1.80 -1.80 -1.18
N LEU A 57 -0.87 -0.96 -1.65
CA LEU A 57 0.04 -0.23 -0.76
C LEU A 57 -0.68 0.81 0.10
N LEU A 58 -1.64 1.56 -0.46
CA LEU A 58 -2.42 2.54 0.29
C LEU A 58 -3.38 1.86 1.28
N CYS A 59 -4.03 0.76 0.89
CA CYS A 59 -4.87 -0.02 1.80
C CYS A 59 -4.05 -0.65 2.92
N ALA A 60 -2.85 -1.16 2.63
CA ALA A 60 -1.94 -1.64 3.65
C ALA A 60 -1.58 -0.53 4.65
N ALA A 61 -1.20 0.66 4.16
CA ALA A 61 -0.90 1.81 5.01
C ALA A 61 -2.10 2.21 5.88
N TYR A 62 -3.32 2.16 5.33
CA TYR A 62 -4.56 2.45 6.07
C TYR A 62 -4.81 1.43 7.20
N VAL A 63 -4.71 0.12 6.90
CA VAL A 63 -4.92 -0.96 7.89
C VAL A 63 -3.87 -0.89 9.01
N PHE A 64 -2.61 -0.60 8.67
CA PHE A 64 -1.56 -0.37 9.67
C PHE A 64 -1.89 0.84 10.55
N GLY A 65 -2.42 1.92 9.98
CA GLY A 65 -2.84 3.12 10.72
C GLY A 65 -3.95 2.86 11.73
N LEU A 66 -4.87 1.95 11.42
CA LEU A 66 -5.93 1.52 12.33
C LEU A 66 -5.44 0.60 13.47
N ARG A 67 -4.17 0.17 13.45
CA ARG A 67 -3.62 -0.84 14.37
C ARG A 67 -4.38 -2.17 14.37
N GLU A 68 -5.14 -2.43 13.32
CA GLU A 68 -5.88 -3.67 13.10
C GLU A 68 -5.05 -4.73 12.34
N HIS A 69 -3.71 -4.66 12.45
CA HIS A 69 -2.92 -5.76 11.92
C HIS A 69 -3.19 -7.01 12.75
N MET A 70 -3.18 -8.11 12.06
CA MET A 70 -3.46 -9.45 12.57
C MET A 70 -2.69 -9.75 13.86
N ASN A 71 -3.18 -9.22 14.96
CA ASN A 71 -2.89 -9.75 16.26
C ASN A 71 -3.61 -11.10 16.30
N ILE A 72 -2.85 -12.17 16.30
CA ILE A 72 -3.43 -13.49 16.56
C ILE A 72 -3.74 -13.52 18.07
N PRO A 73 -4.95 -13.12 18.51
CA PRO A 73 -5.28 -13.02 19.92
C PRO A 73 -5.10 -14.36 20.62
N PHE A 74 -5.35 -15.45 19.89
CA PHE A 74 -5.20 -16.82 20.36
C PHE A 74 -3.79 -17.16 20.86
N VAL A 75 -2.74 -16.66 20.20
CA VAL A 75 -1.34 -16.86 20.64
C VAL A 75 -1.02 -15.96 21.84
N LYS A 76 -1.44 -14.70 21.78
CA LYS A 76 -1.22 -13.75 22.86
C LYS A 76 -1.95 -14.14 24.14
N ASP A 77 -3.14 -14.71 24.05
CA ASP A 77 -3.93 -15.10 25.22
C ASP A 77 -3.36 -16.30 25.97
N LYS A 78 -2.53 -17.12 25.32
CA LYS A 78 -1.81 -18.24 25.93
C LYS A 78 -0.46 -17.87 26.57
N LEU A 79 0.06 -16.66 26.29
CA LEU A 79 1.36 -16.23 26.84
C LEU A 79 1.18 -15.51 28.19
N PRO A 80 2.15 -15.70 29.12
CA PRO A 80 2.19 -14.93 30.35
C PRO A 80 2.36 -13.43 30.06
N PRO A 81 1.97 -12.51 30.96
CA PRO A 81 1.98 -11.06 30.72
C PRO A 81 3.30 -10.51 30.20
N ARG A 82 4.43 -11.03 30.68
CA ARG A 82 5.76 -10.66 30.21
C ARG A 82 6.04 -11.12 28.77
N GLY A 83 5.54 -12.30 28.39
CA GLY A 83 5.67 -12.83 27.04
C GLY A 83 4.88 -12.01 26.02
N ARG A 84 3.71 -11.48 26.38
CA ARG A 84 2.93 -10.58 25.52
C ARG A 84 3.72 -9.31 25.15
N ILE A 85 4.30 -8.67 26.16
CA ILE A 85 5.10 -7.44 25.95
C ILE A 85 6.29 -7.69 25.03
N VAL A 86 6.99 -8.82 25.25
CA VAL A 86 8.15 -9.18 24.41
C VAL A 86 7.71 -9.43 22.94
N CYS A 87 6.61 -10.15 22.72
CA CYS A 87 6.08 -10.38 21.38
C CYS A 87 5.63 -9.07 20.70
N ASP A 88 5.01 -8.15 21.43
CA ASP A 88 4.60 -6.86 20.88
C ASP A 88 5.78 -6.02 20.48
N ILE A 89 6.79 -5.89 21.33
CA ILE A 89 8.03 -5.15 21.04
C ILE A 89 8.79 -5.80 19.86
N ALA A 90 8.90 -7.13 19.84
CA ALA A 90 9.57 -7.82 18.74
C ALA A 90 8.83 -7.61 17.42
N GLY A 91 7.50 -7.66 17.42
CA GLY A 91 6.66 -7.38 16.25
C GLY A 91 6.86 -5.95 15.73
N GLU A 92 6.83 -4.95 16.60
CA GLU A 92 7.06 -3.55 16.24
C GLU A 92 8.47 -3.32 15.66
N ILE A 93 9.50 -3.94 16.25
CA ILE A 93 10.87 -3.85 15.73
C ILE A 93 10.98 -4.48 14.33
N ILE A 94 10.38 -5.66 14.12
CA ILE A 94 10.41 -6.33 12.81
C ILE A 94 9.69 -5.48 11.76
N ILE A 95 8.52 -4.94 12.08
CA ILE A 95 7.76 -4.06 11.17
C ILE A 95 8.57 -2.79 10.86
N ALA A 96 9.18 -2.17 11.86
CA ALA A 96 10.00 -0.97 11.67
C ALA A 96 11.23 -1.25 10.79
N LEU A 97 11.94 -2.35 11.03
CA LEU A 97 13.09 -2.77 10.21
C LEU A 97 12.69 -3.09 8.77
N PHE A 98 11.57 -3.79 8.57
CA PHE A 98 11.05 -4.07 7.25
C PHE A 98 10.63 -2.78 6.52
N GLY A 99 9.91 -1.89 7.20
CA GLY A 99 9.48 -0.61 6.64
C GLY A 99 10.67 0.26 6.23
N LEU A 100 11.67 0.43 7.11
CA LEU A 100 12.87 1.21 6.81
C LEU A 100 13.76 0.56 5.76
N GLY A 101 14.07 -0.73 5.92
CA GLY A 101 15.02 -1.42 5.06
C GLY A 101 14.46 -1.73 3.67
N VAL A 102 13.28 -2.33 3.63
CA VAL A 102 12.70 -2.81 2.37
C VAL A 102 11.85 -1.74 1.70
N MET A 103 10.91 -1.14 2.43
CA MET A 103 9.98 -0.18 1.81
C MET A 103 10.63 1.18 1.53
N ALA A 104 11.33 1.77 2.50
CA ALA A 104 11.94 3.08 2.28
C ALA A 104 13.19 2.98 1.41
N ALA A 105 14.23 2.24 1.84
CA ALA A 105 15.49 2.17 1.12
C ALA A 105 15.37 1.37 -0.19
N GLY A 106 14.77 0.16 -0.14
CA GLY A 106 14.58 -0.69 -1.31
C GLY A 106 13.61 -0.08 -2.32
N GLY A 107 12.50 0.49 -1.86
CA GLY A 107 11.51 1.17 -2.71
C GLY A 107 12.10 2.41 -3.40
N TYR A 108 12.84 3.23 -2.66
CA TYR A 108 13.50 4.41 -3.24
C TYR A 108 14.55 4.03 -4.29
N MET A 109 15.44 3.09 -3.97
CA MET A 109 16.44 2.61 -4.93
C MET A 109 15.81 1.96 -6.16
N GLY A 110 14.73 1.19 -5.98
CA GLY A 110 13.96 0.60 -7.06
C GLY A 110 13.33 1.65 -7.96
N ALA A 111 12.68 2.65 -7.38
CA ALA A 111 12.07 3.76 -8.12
C ALA A 111 13.11 4.55 -8.94
N VAL A 112 14.24 4.92 -8.33
CA VAL A 112 15.31 5.67 -8.99
C VAL A 112 15.92 4.88 -10.16
N ARG A 113 16.20 3.59 -9.97
CA ARG A 113 16.77 2.73 -11.04
C ARG A 113 15.83 2.58 -12.22
N GLN A 114 14.53 2.64 -12.00
CA GLN A 114 13.51 2.45 -13.04
C GLN A 114 12.96 3.76 -13.60
N MET A 115 13.45 4.91 -13.14
CA MET A 115 13.07 6.22 -13.69
C MET A 115 13.38 6.35 -15.20
N GLY A 116 14.48 5.73 -15.67
CA GLY A 116 14.86 5.72 -17.09
C GLY A 116 14.11 4.71 -17.95
N GLN A 117 13.34 3.80 -17.35
CA GLN A 117 12.58 2.81 -18.10
C GLN A 117 11.15 3.30 -18.32
N MET A 118 10.76 3.35 -19.59
CA MET A 118 9.38 3.66 -19.97
C MET A 118 8.59 2.38 -20.23
N ASP A 119 7.37 2.34 -19.71
CA ASP A 119 6.44 1.27 -20.07
C ASP A 119 6.07 1.35 -21.55
N SER A 120 6.07 0.22 -22.23
CA SER A 120 5.82 0.15 -23.66
C SER A 120 4.39 0.49 -24.07
N ALA A 121 3.42 0.32 -23.18
CA ALA A 121 2.00 0.54 -23.45
C ALA A 121 1.54 1.95 -23.09
N LEU A 122 1.98 2.46 -21.91
CA LEU A 122 1.54 3.75 -21.39
C LEU A 122 2.53 4.90 -21.63
N GLN A 123 3.76 4.60 -22.05
CA GLN A 123 4.85 5.59 -22.20
C GLN A 123 5.11 6.39 -20.92
N VAL A 124 4.81 5.80 -19.76
CA VAL A 124 5.02 6.39 -18.42
C VAL A 124 6.27 5.80 -17.80
N SER A 125 7.05 6.61 -17.09
CA SER A 125 8.23 6.13 -16.36
C SER A 125 7.83 5.11 -15.30
N MET A 126 8.44 3.93 -15.33
CA MET A 126 8.21 2.90 -14.30
C MET A 126 8.60 3.37 -12.90
N GLY A 127 9.54 4.30 -12.78
CA GLY A 127 9.93 4.88 -11.51
C GLY A 127 8.78 5.57 -10.76
N ILE A 128 7.82 6.17 -11.46
CA ILE A 128 6.63 6.79 -10.86
C ILE A 128 5.74 5.73 -10.22
N ILE A 129 5.63 4.57 -10.86
CA ILE A 129 4.81 3.45 -10.38
C ILE A 129 5.43 2.85 -9.12
N TYR A 130 6.73 2.62 -9.15
CA TYR A 130 7.48 2.13 -7.98
C TYR A 130 7.58 3.16 -6.86
N GLY A 131 7.38 4.44 -7.14
CA GLY A 131 7.25 5.52 -6.16
C GLY A 131 6.10 5.34 -5.16
N ALA A 132 5.12 4.48 -5.46
CA ALA A 132 4.08 4.09 -4.52
C ALA A 132 4.64 3.48 -3.23
N ILE A 133 5.76 2.73 -3.33
CA ILE A 133 6.37 2.01 -2.20
C ILE A 133 6.89 2.98 -1.13
N PRO A 134 7.79 3.94 -1.42
CA PRO A 134 8.24 4.90 -0.41
C PRO A 134 7.14 5.84 0.07
N VAL A 135 6.14 6.16 -0.78
CA VAL A 135 4.99 6.97 -0.37
C VAL A 135 4.15 6.25 0.68
N SER A 136 3.85 4.97 0.49
CA SER A 136 3.10 4.19 1.48
C SER A 136 3.85 4.08 2.82
N TYR A 137 5.19 3.98 2.79
CA TYR A 137 6.02 3.98 3.99
C TYR A 137 5.95 5.31 4.76
N THR A 138 5.99 6.45 4.07
CA THR A 138 5.87 7.76 4.74
C THR A 138 4.53 7.93 5.43
N HIS A 139 3.46 7.43 4.83
CA HIS A 139 2.14 7.38 5.46
C HIS A 139 2.13 6.48 6.70
N LEU A 140 2.72 5.29 6.61
CA LEU A 140 2.84 4.36 7.73
C LEU A 140 3.56 5.00 8.92
N ARG A 141 4.72 5.63 8.69
CA ARG A 141 5.51 6.30 9.73
C ARG A 141 4.79 7.50 10.35
N ALA A 142 4.05 8.27 9.55
CA ALA A 142 3.25 9.38 10.06
C ALA A 142 2.21 8.89 11.08
N HIS A 143 1.58 7.75 10.85
CA HIS A 143 0.64 7.13 11.78
C HIS A 143 1.31 6.66 13.07
N GLU A 144 2.48 6.03 13.00
CA GLU A 144 3.23 5.59 14.21
C GLU A 144 3.65 6.77 15.07
N THR A 145 4.18 7.84 14.46
CA THR A 145 4.64 9.03 15.19
C THR A 145 3.49 9.78 15.86
N LEU A 146 2.34 9.88 15.18
CA LEU A 146 1.14 10.54 15.73
C LEU A 146 0.42 9.69 16.79
N ALA A 147 0.66 8.39 16.85
CA ALA A 147 0.06 7.49 17.82
C ALA A 147 0.88 7.38 19.11
N ASN A 148 2.17 7.75 19.08
CA ASN A 148 3.08 7.70 20.23
C ASN A 148 3.27 9.06 20.93
N LEU A 149 2.63 10.13 20.43
CA LEU A 149 2.56 11.47 21.04
C LEU A 149 1.18 11.69 21.67
#